data_c045f7269f0358fd6242298201e95cba
#
_entry.id   c045f7269f0358fd6242298201e95cba
#
_cell.length_a   1.000
_cell.length_b   1.000
_cell.length_c   1.000
_cell.angle_alpha   90.00
_cell.angle_beta   90.00
_cell.angle_gamma   90.00
#
_symmetry.space_group_name_H-M   'P 1'
#
loop_
_entity.id
_entity.type
_entity.pdbx_description
1 polymer ?
#
loop_
_entity_poly.entity_id
_entity_poly.type
_entity_poly.pdbx_seq_one_letter_code
_entity_poly.pdbx_strand_id
1 'polypeptide(L)'
;MEKHDFVTIADLTREKILYMIEMAQEFEKHPNREILKGKVVATLFFEPSTRTRLSFETAANRLGARVIGFADPKITSGTKGETLKDTISMVANYADVIVMRHFIEGAAQYASEVTEVPIVNAGDGAHQHPSQCMLDLYSIYKTQGTLDNLNIYLVGDLKYGRTVHSLIMAMRHFNPTFHFVAPKELAMPNEYKLYCKEHGIKFQERTAFNEKVIADADILYMTRVQKERFSDLMEYERVKNVYILNNDMLQLAKPNMKILHPLPRVNEIAYDVDDNPHAYYIQQAGNGLFAREAIFCDVLGISLDEVKNDKTIIQ
;
A
#
# COMPACT_ATOMS: atom_id res chain seq x y z
N MET A 1 -20.30 -18.15 -6.13
CA MET A 1 -19.21 -17.82 -5.21
C MET A 1 -19.62 -16.56 -4.46
N GLU A 2 -19.37 -16.52 -3.17
CA GLU A 2 -19.60 -15.30 -2.40
C GLU A 2 -18.61 -14.23 -2.89
N LYS A 3 -19.08 -13.00 -3.08
CA LYS A 3 -18.27 -11.88 -3.57
C LYS A 3 -17.25 -11.50 -2.52
N HIS A 4 -15.99 -11.38 -2.90
CA HIS A 4 -14.91 -10.91 -2.06
C HIS A 4 -14.31 -9.62 -2.63
N ASP A 5 -14.52 -8.50 -1.92
CA ASP A 5 -13.92 -7.21 -2.26
C ASP A 5 -12.62 -6.99 -1.47
N PHE A 6 -11.70 -6.21 -2.02
CA PHE A 6 -10.50 -5.75 -1.32
C PHE A 6 -10.51 -4.23 -1.21
N VAL A 7 -11.43 -3.70 -0.39
CA VAL A 7 -11.70 -2.25 -0.30
C VAL A 7 -11.13 -1.59 0.95
N THR A 8 -10.92 -2.35 2.02
CA THR A 8 -10.34 -1.85 3.28
C THR A 8 -9.34 -2.85 3.86
N ILE A 9 -8.33 -2.34 4.56
CA ILE A 9 -7.38 -3.18 5.30
C ILE A 9 -7.89 -3.52 6.70
N ALA A 10 -8.85 -2.75 7.21
CA ALA A 10 -9.35 -2.89 8.57
C ALA A 10 -10.10 -4.22 8.81
N ASP A 11 -10.65 -4.83 7.74
CA ASP A 11 -11.43 -6.07 7.85
C ASP A 11 -10.55 -7.33 7.79
N LEU A 12 -9.26 -7.19 7.49
CA LEU A 12 -8.37 -8.34 7.41
C LEU A 12 -7.99 -8.85 8.80
N THR A 13 -8.15 -10.16 8.98
CA THR A 13 -7.66 -10.86 10.17
C THR A 13 -6.16 -11.15 10.05
N ARG A 14 -5.52 -11.52 11.17
CA ARG A 14 -4.12 -11.99 11.19
C ARG A 14 -3.90 -13.14 10.21
N GLU A 15 -4.77 -14.14 10.25
CA GLU A 15 -4.70 -15.33 9.43
C GLU A 15 -4.79 -14.97 7.94
N LYS A 16 -5.69 -14.07 7.59
CA LYS A 16 -5.87 -13.61 6.21
C LYS A 16 -4.64 -12.87 5.70
N ILE A 17 -4.06 -11.98 6.51
CA ILE A 17 -2.81 -11.27 6.16
C ILE A 17 -1.68 -12.26 5.90
N LEU A 18 -1.46 -13.23 6.81
CA LEU A 18 -0.40 -14.23 6.66
C LEU A 18 -0.65 -15.15 5.44
N TYR A 19 -1.89 -15.53 5.20
CA TYR A 19 -2.29 -16.29 4.01
C TYR A 19 -1.97 -15.56 2.70
N MET A 20 -2.28 -14.26 2.62
CA MET A 20 -1.96 -13.44 1.46
C MET A 20 -0.45 -13.24 1.29
N ILE A 21 0.30 -13.14 2.38
CA ILE A 21 1.78 -13.10 2.36
C ILE A 21 2.34 -14.40 1.79
N GLU A 22 1.84 -15.56 2.24
CA GLU A 22 2.27 -16.87 1.73
C GLU A 22 1.97 -17.00 0.23
N MET A 23 0.80 -16.53 -0.21
CA MET A 23 0.43 -16.51 -1.63
C MET A 23 1.36 -15.60 -2.44
N ALA A 24 1.71 -14.41 -1.92
CA ALA A 24 2.66 -13.52 -2.57
C ALA A 24 4.07 -14.14 -2.68
N GLN A 25 4.51 -14.88 -1.64
CA GLN A 25 5.77 -15.63 -1.67
C GLN A 25 5.76 -16.71 -2.75
N GLU A 26 4.63 -17.37 -2.95
CA GLU A 26 4.50 -18.41 -3.99
C GLU A 26 4.62 -17.80 -5.39
N PHE A 27 4.01 -16.64 -5.64
CA PHE A 27 4.17 -15.91 -6.90
C PHE A 27 5.59 -15.37 -7.11
N GLU A 28 6.29 -14.99 -6.06
CA GLU A 28 7.69 -14.58 -6.17
C GLU A 28 8.59 -15.76 -6.56
N LYS A 29 8.36 -16.95 -5.99
CA LYS A 29 9.12 -18.17 -6.31
C LYS A 29 8.83 -18.68 -7.72
N HIS A 30 7.60 -18.57 -8.13
CA HIS A 30 7.09 -19.14 -9.39
C HIS A 30 6.26 -18.09 -10.17
N PRO A 31 6.91 -17.10 -10.79
CA PRO A 31 6.23 -16.03 -11.51
C PRO A 31 5.65 -16.49 -12.86
N ASN A 32 4.81 -15.63 -13.46
CA ASN A 32 4.27 -15.79 -14.81
C ASN A 32 3.41 -17.05 -14.99
N ARG A 33 2.33 -17.15 -14.25
CA ARG A 33 1.33 -18.24 -14.33
C ARG A 33 0.08 -17.79 -15.11
N GLU A 34 -0.57 -18.70 -15.83
CA GLU A 34 -1.83 -18.41 -16.54
C GLU A 34 -3.09 -18.62 -15.67
N ILE A 35 -2.99 -18.49 -14.35
CA ILE A 35 -4.08 -18.83 -13.42
C ILE A 35 -5.33 -17.95 -13.61
N LEU A 36 -5.19 -16.77 -14.21
CA LEU A 36 -6.30 -15.89 -14.62
C LEU A 36 -6.57 -15.92 -16.13
N LYS A 37 -6.14 -16.95 -16.82
CA LYS A 37 -6.40 -17.09 -18.26
C LYS A 37 -7.89 -17.00 -18.57
N GLY A 38 -8.25 -16.15 -19.51
CA GLY A 38 -9.63 -15.91 -19.92
C GLY A 38 -10.36 -14.83 -19.11
N LYS A 39 -9.80 -14.39 -17.98
CA LYS A 39 -10.32 -13.28 -17.18
C LYS A 39 -9.98 -11.93 -17.76
N VAL A 40 -10.80 -10.93 -17.44
CA VAL A 40 -10.61 -9.52 -17.79
C VAL A 40 -10.53 -8.70 -16.50
N VAL A 41 -9.46 -7.94 -16.34
CA VAL A 41 -9.26 -6.99 -15.23
C VAL A 41 -9.46 -5.57 -15.76
N ALA A 42 -10.36 -4.82 -15.15
CA ALA A 42 -10.52 -3.39 -15.45
C ALA A 42 -9.70 -2.53 -14.47
N THR A 43 -8.89 -1.60 -14.99
CA THR A 43 -8.11 -0.64 -14.18
C THR A 43 -8.65 0.77 -14.40
N LEU A 44 -9.39 1.30 -13.40
CA LEU A 44 -10.09 2.58 -13.49
C LEU A 44 -9.41 3.62 -12.59
N PHE A 45 -8.55 4.45 -13.17
CA PHE A 45 -7.77 5.43 -12.44
C PHE A 45 -8.36 6.85 -12.61
N PHE A 46 -9.26 7.24 -11.71
CA PHE A 46 -9.84 8.58 -11.61
C PHE A 46 -8.87 9.59 -10.98
N GLU A 47 -7.82 9.13 -10.30
CA GLU A 47 -6.71 9.91 -9.81
C GLU A 47 -5.40 9.35 -10.39
N PRO A 48 -4.50 10.18 -10.96
CA PRO A 48 -3.25 9.71 -11.57
C PRO A 48 -2.37 8.89 -10.61
N SER A 49 -1.90 7.75 -11.07
CA SER A 49 -0.92 6.93 -10.34
C SER A 49 -0.15 6.01 -11.29
N THR A 50 1.07 6.38 -11.63
CA THR A 50 1.90 5.59 -12.55
C THR A 50 2.26 4.22 -11.96
N ARG A 51 2.85 4.19 -10.77
CA ARG A 51 3.34 2.94 -10.16
C ARG A 51 2.23 1.96 -9.84
N THR A 52 1.18 2.42 -9.17
CA THR A 52 0.06 1.54 -8.77
C THR A 52 -0.62 0.94 -9.98
N ARG A 53 -0.89 1.76 -11.03
CA ARG A 53 -1.51 1.30 -12.27
C ARG A 53 -0.65 0.25 -12.95
N LEU A 54 0.59 0.61 -13.30
CA LEU A 54 1.51 -0.30 -14.01
C LEU A 54 1.73 -1.60 -13.23
N SER A 55 1.81 -1.55 -11.91
CA SER A 55 1.98 -2.74 -11.09
C SER A 55 0.74 -3.66 -11.11
N PHE A 56 -0.48 -3.11 -11.04
CA PHE A 56 -1.70 -3.91 -11.18
C PHE A 56 -1.84 -4.50 -12.59
N GLU A 57 -1.59 -3.69 -13.62
CA GLU A 57 -1.64 -4.15 -15.01
C GLU A 57 -0.59 -5.25 -15.27
N THR A 58 0.62 -5.09 -14.73
CA THR A 58 1.67 -6.12 -14.82
C THR A 58 1.28 -7.39 -14.08
N ALA A 59 0.73 -7.28 -12.84
CA ALA A 59 0.25 -8.44 -12.09
C ALA A 59 -0.84 -9.21 -12.86
N ALA A 60 -1.83 -8.51 -13.41
CA ALA A 60 -2.87 -9.11 -14.22
C ALA A 60 -2.30 -9.84 -15.45
N ASN A 61 -1.38 -9.19 -16.19
CA ASN A 61 -0.74 -9.80 -17.36
C ASN A 61 0.11 -11.02 -16.99
N ARG A 62 0.84 -10.99 -15.87
CA ARG A 62 1.63 -12.14 -15.38
C ARG A 62 0.78 -13.33 -14.99
N LEU A 63 -0.47 -13.10 -14.62
CA LEU A 63 -1.44 -14.15 -14.33
C LEU A 63 -2.26 -14.57 -15.56
N GLY A 64 -1.95 -14.07 -16.75
CA GLY A 64 -2.62 -14.42 -17.99
C GLY A 64 -3.97 -13.75 -18.23
N ALA A 65 -4.34 -12.75 -17.43
CA ALA A 65 -5.54 -11.95 -17.63
C ALA A 65 -5.37 -10.93 -18.77
N ARG A 66 -6.50 -10.48 -19.33
CA ARG A 66 -6.54 -9.31 -20.22
C ARG A 66 -6.83 -8.07 -19.40
N VAL A 67 -6.28 -6.93 -19.81
CA VAL A 67 -6.45 -5.67 -19.09
C VAL A 67 -7.17 -4.66 -19.97
N ILE A 68 -8.20 -4.00 -19.42
CA ILE A 68 -8.89 -2.85 -20.00
C ILE A 68 -8.90 -1.72 -18.97
N GLY A 69 -9.16 -0.49 -19.38
CA GLY A 69 -9.32 0.60 -18.42
C GLY A 69 -8.86 1.96 -18.94
N PHE A 70 -8.74 2.91 -18.02
CA PHE A 70 -8.28 4.27 -18.30
C PHE A 70 -7.39 4.80 -17.14
N ALA A 71 -6.55 5.79 -17.50
CA ALA A 71 -5.60 6.42 -16.58
C ALA A 71 -5.90 7.90 -16.31
N ASP A 72 -6.81 8.48 -17.07
CA ASP A 72 -7.22 9.88 -16.96
C ASP A 72 -8.76 9.97 -17.06
N PRO A 73 -9.45 10.48 -16.03
CA PRO A 73 -10.90 10.65 -16.06
C PRO A 73 -11.37 11.63 -17.14
N LYS A 74 -10.49 12.52 -17.64
CA LYS A 74 -10.83 13.50 -18.68
C LYS A 74 -11.18 12.86 -20.03
N ILE A 75 -10.76 11.63 -20.27
CA ILE A 75 -11.06 10.88 -21.50
C ILE A 75 -12.28 9.96 -21.36
N THR A 76 -12.97 9.99 -20.22
CA THR A 76 -14.12 9.14 -19.92
C THR A 76 -15.45 9.86 -20.11
N SER A 77 -16.55 9.10 -20.10
CA SER A 77 -17.92 9.64 -20.13
C SER A 77 -18.29 10.47 -18.89
N GLY A 78 -17.50 10.40 -17.80
CA GLY A 78 -17.63 11.27 -16.64
C GLY A 78 -17.57 12.76 -16.98
N THR A 79 -16.81 13.14 -18.04
CA THR A 79 -16.80 14.52 -18.56
C THR A 79 -18.12 14.98 -19.17
N LYS A 80 -19.00 14.04 -19.50
CA LYS A 80 -20.35 14.26 -20.01
C LYS A 80 -21.42 14.18 -18.91
N GLY A 81 -21.02 13.99 -17.65
CA GLY A 81 -21.92 13.88 -16.50
C GLY A 81 -22.31 12.45 -16.11
N GLU A 82 -21.66 11.40 -16.65
CA GLU A 82 -21.88 10.02 -16.21
C GLU A 82 -21.49 9.87 -14.74
N THR A 83 -22.36 9.22 -13.96
CA THR A 83 -22.13 9.01 -12.53
C THR A 83 -21.13 7.86 -12.29
N LEU A 84 -20.48 7.83 -11.11
CA LEU A 84 -19.65 6.70 -10.72
C LEU A 84 -20.42 5.39 -10.75
N LYS A 85 -21.68 5.40 -10.29
CA LYS A 85 -22.58 4.23 -10.34
C LYS A 85 -22.72 3.69 -11.76
N ASP A 86 -23.03 4.56 -12.71
CA ASP A 86 -23.25 4.14 -14.10
C ASP A 86 -21.96 3.60 -14.72
N THR A 87 -20.83 4.29 -14.48
CA THR A 87 -19.50 3.82 -14.93
C THR A 87 -19.20 2.43 -14.39
N ILE A 88 -19.37 2.19 -13.08
CA ILE A 88 -19.09 0.87 -12.46
C ILE A 88 -20.05 -0.18 -12.99
N SER A 89 -21.35 0.10 -13.05
CA SER A 89 -22.35 -0.85 -13.56
C SER A 89 -22.12 -1.22 -15.03
N MET A 90 -21.65 -0.28 -15.83
CA MET A 90 -21.32 -0.51 -17.23
C MET A 90 -20.05 -1.36 -17.36
N VAL A 91 -18.96 -1.02 -16.64
CA VAL A 91 -17.71 -1.77 -16.68
C VAL A 91 -17.87 -3.18 -16.13
N ALA A 92 -18.76 -3.38 -15.17
CA ALA A 92 -19.08 -4.72 -14.62
C ALA A 92 -19.59 -5.72 -15.67
N ASN A 93 -20.12 -5.25 -16.81
CA ASN A 93 -20.49 -6.13 -17.92
C ASN A 93 -19.27 -6.63 -18.73
N TYR A 94 -18.09 -6.04 -18.53
CA TYR A 94 -16.90 -6.27 -19.35
C TYR A 94 -15.75 -6.92 -18.58
N ALA A 95 -15.76 -6.88 -17.25
CA ALA A 95 -14.64 -7.29 -16.43
C ALA A 95 -15.05 -8.29 -15.35
N ASP A 96 -14.12 -9.18 -15.00
CA ASP A 96 -14.25 -10.12 -13.88
C ASP A 96 -13.76 -9.51 -12.56
N VAL A 97 -12.92 -8.47 -12.60
CA VAL A 97 -12.42 -7.69 -11.45
C VAL A 97 -12.25 -6.23 -11.86
N ILE A 98 -12.60 -5.32 -10.96
CA ILE A 98 -12.40 -3.89 -11.14
C ILE A 98 -11.41 -3.37 -10.10
N VAL A 99 -10.24 -2.92 -10.54
CA VAL A 99 -9.27 -2.17 -9.74
C VAL A 99 -9.55 -0.70 -9.92
N MET A 100 -9.84 0.03 -8.85
CA MET A 100 -10.13 1.45 -8.96
C MET A 100 -9.29 2.31 -8.02
N ARG A 101 -8.91 3.48 -8.50
CA ARG A 101 -8.32 4.56 -7.72
C ARG A 101 -9.14 5.82 -7.92
N HIS A 102 -9.56 6.44 -6.81
CA HIS A 102 -10.46 7.59 -6.86
C HIS A 102 -9.98 8.71 -5.92
N PHE A 103 -10.30 9.96 -6.24
CA PHE A 103 -9.96 11.11 -5.39
C PHE A 103 -10.96 11.35 -4.25
N ILE A 104 -12.16 10.74 -4.29
CA ILE A 104 -13.17 10.81 -3.22
C ILE A 104 -12.99 9.62 -2.28
N GLU A 105 -13.00 9.91 -0.98
CA GLU A 105 -12.99 8.92 0.09
C GLU A 105 -14.26 8.07 0.08
N GLY A 106 -14.13 6.76 0.30
CA GLY A 106 -15.25 5.83 0.27
C GLY A 106 -15.75 5.45 -1.13
N ALA A 107 -15.15 5.99 -2.21
CA ALA A 107 -15.59 5.68 -3.57
C ALA A 107 -15.46 4.19 -3.93
N ALA A 108 -14.41 3.51 -3.43
CA ALA A 108 -14.22 2.08 -3.65
C ALA A 108 -15.26 1.24 -2.88
N GLN A 109 -15.60 1.64 -1.66
CA GLN A 109 -16.66 1.02 -0.87
C GLN A 109 -18.01 1.19 -1.59
N TYR A 110 -18.34 2.40 -2.01
CA TYR A 110 -19.56 2.64 -2.77
C TYR A 110 -19.61 1.81 -4.07
N ALA A 111 -18.50 1.72 -4.80
CA ALA A 111 -18.41 0.88 -5.99
C ALA A 111 -18.71 -0.60 -5.67
N SER A 112 -18.23 -1.11 -4.54
CA SER A 112 -18.47 -2.49 -4.13
C SER A 112 -19.96 -2.79 -3.84
N GLU A 113 -20.73 -1.77 -3.47
CA GLU A 113 -22.16 -1.90 -3.19
C GLU A 113 -23.06 -1.86 -4.45
N VAL A 114 -22.52 -1.38 -5.58
CA VAL A 114 -23.31 -1.21 -6.82
C VAL A 114 -23.05 -2.30 -7.87
N THR A 115 -22.16 -3.26 -7.61
CA THR A 115 -21.89 -4.36 -8.54
C THR A 115 -21.57 -5.66 -7.82
N GLU A 116 -21.84 -6.79 -8.47
CA GLU A 116 -21.41 -8.12 -8.02
C GLU A 116 -19.97 -8.48 -8.45
N VAL A 117 -19.36 -7.66 -9.31
CA VAL A 117 -17.96 -7.85 -9.71
C VAL A 117 -17.06 -7.38 -8.59
N PRO A 118 -16.04 -8.16 -8.17
CA PRO A 118 -15.10 -7.77 -7.12
C PRO A 118 -14.43 -6.42 -7.38
N ILE A 119 -14.36 -5.59 -6.33
CA ILE A 119 -13.69 -4.29 -6.34
C ILE A 119 -12.39 -4.37 -5.56
N VAL A 120 -11.30 -3.86 -6.15
CA VAL A 120 -10.00 -3.69 -5.50
C VAL A 120 -9.69 -2.20 -5.36
N ASN A 121 -9.52 -1.73 -4.13
CA ASN A 121 -9.17 -0.35 -3.81
C ASN A 121 -7.66 -0.10 -4.03
N ALA A 122 -7.33 0.65 -5.07
CA ALA A 122 -5.98 1.11 -5.40
C ALA A 122 -5.66 2.51 -4.82
N GLY A 123 -6.45 2.96 -3.84
CA GLY A 123 -6.35 4.23 -3.13
C GLY A 123 -7.56 5.13 -3.35
N ASP A 124 -8.20 5.57 -2.25
CA ASP A 124 -9.36 6.45 -2.25
C ASP A 124 -9.11 7.71 -1.39
N GLY A 125 -8.96 8.84 -2.03
CA GLY A 125 -8.75 10.14 -1.38
C GLY A 125 -7.58 10.14 -0.39
N ALA A 126 -7.80 10.65 0.81
CA ALA A 126 -6.86 10.60 1.94
C ALA A 126 -7.13 9.44 2.90
N HIS A 127 -8.14 8.61 2.63
CA HIS A 127 -8.66 7.59 3.55
C HIS A 127 -7.76 6.35 3.61
N GLN A 128 -7.73 5.50 2.59
CA GLN A 128 -7.00 4.24 2.63
C GLN A 128 -6.25 3.92 1.32
N HIS A 129 -5.25 3.05 1.45
CA HIS A 129 -4.57 2.42 0.32
C HIS A 129 -4.27 0.95 0.66
N PRO A 130 -5.30 0.07 0.70
CA PRO A 130 -5.14 -1.30 1.19
C PRO A 130 -4.09 -2.10 0.42
N SER A 131 -4.02 -1.93 -0.90
CA SER A 131 -3.02 -2.62 -1.73
C SER A 131 -1.58 -2.13 -1.49
N GLN A 132 -1.39 -0.88 -1.05
CA GLN A 132 -0.08 -0.42 -0.57
C GLN A 132 0.25 -1.05 0.78
N CYS A 133 -0.72 -1.06 1.69
CA CYS A 133 -0.52 -1.69 2.99
C CYS A 133 -0.14 -3.17 2.86
N MET A 134 -0.77 -3.93 1.95
CA MET A 134 -0.46 -5.34 1.76
C MET A 134 0.97 -5.56 1.24
N LEU A 135 1.44 -4.73 0.30
CA LEU A 135 2.83 -4.81 -0.16
C LEU A 135 3.84 -4.38 0.92
N ASP A 136 3.46 -3.44 1.79
CA ASP A 136 4.29 -3.03 2.93
C ASP A 136 4.42 -4.19 3.93
N LEU A 137 3.32 -4.84 4.29
CA LEU A 137 3.31 -6.02 5.16
C LEU A 137 4.14 -7.16 4.57
N TYR A 138 4.01 -7.42 3.27
CA TYR A 138 4.83 -8.42 2.57
C TYR A 138 6.33 -8.06 2.62
N SER A 139 6.67 -6.80 2.40
CA SER A 139 8.05 -6.31 2.44
C SER A 139 8.65 -6.39 3.86
N ILE A 140 7.86 -6.05 4.87
CA ILE A 140 8.25 -6.19 6.28
C ILE A 140 8.49 -7.67 6.61
N TYR A 141 7.53 -8.55 6.30
CA TYR A 141 7.66 -9.98 6.55
C TYR A 141 8.88 -10.58 5.85
N LYS A 142 9.10 -10.23 4.58
CA LYS A 142 10.23 -10.72 3.78
C LYS A 142 11.58 -10.32 4.34
N THR A 143 11.68 -9.13 4.93
CA THR A 143 12.96 -8.60 5.46
C THR A 143 13.20 -8.92 6.91
N GLN A 144 12.15 -9.12 7.71
CA GLN A 144 12.25 -9.39 9.16
C GLN A 144 11.97 -10.85 9.51
N GLY A 145 11.39 -11.63 8.60
CA GLY A 145 10.97 -13.03 8.86
C GLY A 145 9.69 -13.13 9.71
N THR A 146 9.17 -12.02 10.19
CA THR A 146 7.97 -11.92 11.03
C THR A 146 7.33 -10.55 10.90
N LEU A 147 6.08 -10.44 11.32
CA LEU A 147 5.41 -9.16 11.58
C LEU A 147 5.30 -8.87 13.08
N ASP A 148 5.58 -9.86 13.94
CA ASP A 148 5.34 -9.77 15.38
C ASP A 148 6.44 -8.98 16.11
N ASN A 149 6.02 -8.15 17.07
CA ASN A 149 6.86 -7.46 18.05
C ASN A 149 7.93 -6.54 17.47
N LEU A 150 7.69 -5.97 16.30
CA LEU A 150 8.65 -5.09 15.62
C LEU A 150 8.60 -3.65 16.16
N ASN A 151 9.76 -3.00 16.21
CA ASN A 151 9.90 -1.56 16.40
C ASN A 151 9.80 -0.86 15.04
N ILE A 152 8.68 -0.18 14.79
CA ILE A 152 8.38 0.48 13.51
C ILE A 152 8.39 1.98 13.70
N TYR A 153 9.32 2.65 13.04
CA TYR A 153 9.44 4.09 13.03
C TYR A 153 8.73 4.67 11.80
N LEU A 154 7.68 5.44 12.05
CA LEU A 154 6.95 6.18 11.02
C LEU A 154 7.44 7.62 11.05
N VAL A 155 8.07 8.09 9.97
CA VAL A 155 8.81 9.36 9.94
C VAL A 155 8.31 10.27 8.84
N GLY A 156 8.04 11.53 9.17
CA GLY A 156 7.71 12.60 8.23
C GLY A 156 6.28 13.09 8.32
N ASP A 157 5.49 12.99 7.24
CA ASP A 157 4.10 13.40 7.21
C ASP A 157 3.18 12.28 7.73
N LEU A 158 2.87 12.32 9.01
CA LEU A 158 1.97 11.36 9.64
C LEU A 158 0.52 11.84 9.67
N LYS A 159 0.30 13.15 9.38
CA LYS A 159 -1.03 13.77 9.39
C LYS A 159 -1.85 13.37 8.16
N TYR A 160 -1.24 13.42 6.98
CA TYR A 160 -1.89 13.13 5.69
C TYR A 160 -1.46 11.80 5.10
N GLY A 161 -0.62 11.06 5.79
CA GLY A 161 0.00 9.81 5.36
C GLY A 161 -0.94 8.61 5.41
N ARG A 162 -1.91 8.48 4.48
CA ARG A 162 -2.85 7.34 4.45
C ARG A 162 -2.18 5.96 4.47
N THR A 163 -0.94 5.84 3.98
CA THR A 163 -0.19 4.58 4.00
C THR A 163 0.20 4.16 5.40
N VAL A 164 0.66 5.10 6.23
CA VAL A 164 1.00 4.82 7.64
C VAL A 164 -0.24 4.56 8.46
N HIS A 165 -1.37 5.22 8.15
CA HIS A 165 -2.66 4.96 8.80
C HIS A 165 -3.14 3.53 8.53
N SER A 166 -3.11 3.09 7.27
CA SER A 166 -3.44 1.72 6.90
C SER A 166 -2.51 0.70 7.54
N LEU A 167 -1.20 1.01 7.62
CA LEU A 167 -0.22 0.12 8.25
C LEU A 167 -0.49 -0.05 9.75
N ILE A 168 -0.82 1.03 10.47
CA ILE A 168 -1.20 0.96 11.89
C ILE A 168 -2.41 0.02 12.08
N MET A 169 -3.44 0.15 11.25
CA MET A 169 -4.65 -0.68 11.34
C MET A 169 -4.34 -2.17 11.10
N ALA A 170 -3.54 -2.48 10.09
CA ALA A 170 -3.17 -3.86 9.77
C ALA A 170 -2.28 -4.50 10.84
N MET A 171 -1.32 -3.74 11.35
CA MET A 171 -0.35 -4.23 12.34
C MET A 171 -0.94 -4.47 13.73
N ARG A 172 -2.20 -4.09 14.00
CA ARG A 172 -2.89 -4.35 15.28
C ARG A 172 -2.84 -5.81 15.72
N HIS A 173 -2.73 -6.73 14.77
CA HIS A 173 -2.70 -8.17 15.00
C HIS A 173 -1.31 -8.72 15.40
N PHE A 174 -0.26 -7.88 15.37
CA PHE A 174 1.14 -8.32 15.44
C PHE A 174 1.94 -7.68 16.59
N ASN A 175 1.25 -7.03 17.53
CA ASN A 175 1.86 -6.43 18.72
C ASN A 175 3.10 -5.54 18.45
N PRO A 176 3.06 -4.60 17.47
CA PRO A 176 4.18 -3.71 17.20
C PRO A 176 4.38 -2.68 18.30
N THR A 177 5.57 -2.06 18.30
CA THR A 177 5.78 -0.78 18.97
C THR A 177 6.02 0.28 17.90
N PHE A 178 5.09 1.24 17.77
CA PHE A 178 5.23 2.34 16.84
C PHE A 178 5.98 3.52 17.46
N HIS A 179 6.84 4.15 16.68
CA HIS A 179 7.48 5.41 16.98
C HIS A 179 7.06 6.45 15.95
N PHE A 180 6.22 7.39 16.36
CA PHE A 180 5.72 8.48 15.51
C PHE A 180 6.73 9.63 15.56
N VAL A 181 7.50 9.81 14.49
CA VAL A 181 8.55 10.84 14.38
C VAL A 181 8.10 11.89 13.38
N ALA A 182 7.57 12.99 13.88
CA ALA A 182 7.01 14.06 13.06
C ALA A 182 7.14 15.43 13.74
N PRO A 183 7.25 16.53 12.96
CA PRO A 183 7.06 17.86 13.51
C PRO A 183 5.61 18.02 13.98
N LYS A 184 5.35 18.96 14.87
CA LYS A 184 4.03 19.13 15.49
C LYS A 184 2.90 19.34 14.47
N GLU A 185 3.19 20.02 13.38
CA GLU A 185 2.27 20.34 12.29
C GLU A 185 1.84 19.09 11.50
N LEU A 186 2.70 18.06 11.48
CA LEU A 186 2.51 16.80 10.74
C LEU A 186 2.38 15.59 11.67
N ALA A 187 2.11 15.81 12.96
CA ALA A 187 1.96 14.77 13.95
C ALA A 187 0.80 13.81 13.61
N MET A 188 0.91 12.58 14.08
CA MET A 188 -0.14 11.58 13.94
C MET A 188 -1.47 12.11 14.50
N PRO A 189 -2.58 12.04 13.73
CA PRO A 189 -3.89 12.47 14.20
C PRO A 189 -4.36 11.71 15.45
N ASN A 190 -5.14 12.39 16.31
CA ASN A 190 -5.58 11.82 17.56
C ASN A 190 -6.44 10.57 17.40
N GLU A 191 -7.17 10.44 16.30
CA GLU A 191 -7.98 9.26 15.99
C GLU A 191 -7.13 7.99 15.89
N TYR A 192 -5.96 8.02 15.25
CA TYR A 192 -5.05 6.86 15.15
C TYR A 192 -4.33 6.58 16.48
N LYS A 193 -4.05 7.60 17.27
CA LYS A 193 -3.52 7.43 18.63
C LYS A 193 -4.55 6.78 19.57
N LEU A 194 -5.82 7.17 19.41
CA LEU A 194 -6.93 6.53 20.13
C LEU A 194 -7.10 5.09 19.67
N TYR A 195 -7.10 4.86 18.36
CA TYR A 195 -7.13 3.51 17.79
C TYR A 195 -6.01 2.61 18.35
N CYS A 196 -4.78 3.11 18.45
CA CYS A 196 -3.68 2.36 19.06
C CYS A 196 -3.99 1.98 20.52
N LYS A 197 -4.53 2.92 21.31
CA LYS A 197 -4.88 2.67 22.72
C LYS A 197 -5.99 1.62 22.85
N GLU A 198 -7.04 1.72 22.04
CA GLU A 198 -8.17 0.79 22.03
C GLU A 198 -7.77 -0.64 21.66
N HIS A 199 -6.76 -0.78 20.80
CA HIS A 199 -6.24 -2.09 20.35
C HIS A 199 -4.97 -2.54 21.09
N GLY A 200 -4.56 -1.86 22.17
CA GLY A 200 -3.39 -2.22 22.96
C GLY A 200 -2.05 -2.07 22.23
N ILE A 201 -2.00 -1.29 21.13
CA ILE A 201 -0.79 -1.03 20.37
C ILE A 201 0.07 -0.01 21.10
N LYS A 202 1.31 -0.37 21.36
CA LYS A 202 2.29 0.54 21.99
C LYS A 202 2.75 1.59 21.01
N PHE A 203 2.83 2.85 21.46
CA PHE A 203 3.42 3.91 20.62
C PHE A 203 4.12 4.99 21.47
N GLN A 204 5.06 5.67 20.84
CA GLN A 204 5.77 6.83 21.37
C GLN A 204 5.79 7.94 20.32
N GLU A 205 5.64 9.20 20.75
CA GLU A 205 5.75 10.38 19.88
C GLU A 205 7.12 11.05 20.07
N ARG A 206 7.76 11.44 18.97
CA ARG A 206 9.06 12.10 18.94
C ARG A 206 9.06 13.20 17.89
N THR A 207 9.78 14.28 18.19
CA THR A 207 10.04 15.37 17.22
C THR A 207 11.49 15.37 16.73
N ALA A 208 12.40 14.72 17.45
CA ALA A 208 13.79 14.59 17.04
C ALA A 208 13.95 13.42 16.06
N PHE A 209 14.73 13.64 15.01
CA PHE A 209 15.11 12.63 14.03
C PHE A 209 16.64 12.67 13.87
N ASN A 210 17.31 11.65 14.39
CA ASN A 210 18.75 11.47 14.33
C ASN A 210 19.13 10.01 14.55
N GLU A 211 20.43 9.68 14.41
CA GLU A 211 20.97 8.32 14.51
C GLU A 211 20.62 7.58 15.81
N LYS A 212 20.55 8.31 16.93
CA LYS A 212 20.20 7.71 18.24
C LYS A 212 18.73 7.38 18.36
N VAL A 213 17.87 8.21 17.73
CA VAL A 213 16.41 8.01 17.75
C VAL A 213 16.02 6.75 16.99
N ILE A 214 16.70 6.44 15.88
CA ILE A 214 16.38 5.33 15.00
C ILE A 214 17.22 4.07 15.25
N ALA A 215 18.12 4.09 16.23
CA ALA A 215 19.09 3.01 16.47
C ALA A 215 18.46 1.65 16.77
N ASP A 216 17.27 1.60 17.36
CA ASP A 216 16.56 0.35 17.69
C ASP A 216 15.41 0.01 16.68
N ALA A 217 15.32 0.72 15.56
CA ALA A 217 14.35 0.44 14.52
C ALA A 217 14.58 -0.92 13.85
N ASP A 218 13.52 -1.70 13.66
CA ASP A 218 13.49 -2.83 12.75
C ASP A 218 13.05 -2.36 11.36
N ILE A 219 12.07 -1.45 11.33
CA ILE A 219 11.58 -0.78 10.12
C ILE A 219 11.61 0.73 10.31
N LEU A 220 12.26 1.41 9.38
CA LEU A 220 12.23 2.86 9.23
C LEU A 220 11.36 3.21 8.02
N TYR A 221 10.11 3.59 8.26
CA TYR A 221 9.16 3.93 7.21
C TYR A 221 9.12 5.45 7.02
N MET A 222 9.78 5.92 5.96
CA MET A 222 9.86 7.33 5.59
C MET A 222 8.64 7.74 4.77
N THR A 223 8.14 8.95 4.98
CA THR A 223 7.04 9.52 4.21
C THR A 223 7.40 10.88 3.65
N ARG A 224 6.92 11.18 2.46
CA ARG A 224 7.04 12.48 1.82
C ARG A 224 6.05 13.48 2.42
N VAL A 225 6.49 14.72 2.63
CA VAL A 225 5.57 15.83 2.94
C VAL A 225 4.76 16.16 1.69
N GLN A 226 3.43 16.01 1.76
CA GLN A 226 2.52 16.09 0.61
C GLN A 226 2.07 17.54 0.36
N LYS A 227 2.82 18.29 -0.49
CA LYS A 227 2.52 19.69 -0.82
C LYS A 227 1.04 19.91 -1.23
N GLU A 228 0.49 18.98 -1.95
CA GLU A 228 -0.89 18.98 -2.47
C GLU A 228 -1.98 18.93 -1.39
N ARG A 229 -1.61 18.68 -0.13
CA ARG A 229 -2.52 18.64 1.02
C ARG A 229 -2.51 19.91 1.87
N PHE A 230 -1.60 20.84 1.59
CA PHE A 230 -1.52 22.10 2.32
C PHE A 230 -2.36 23.17 1.66
N SER A 231 -3.22 23.82 2.44
CA SER A 231 -3.93 25.02 2.02
C SER A 231 -3.04 26.26 2.07
N ASP A 232 -2.06 26.29 2.97
CA ASP A 232 -1.05 27.35 3.10
C ASP A 232 0.34 26.85 2.66
N LEU A 233 0.86 27.43 1.59
CA LEU A 233 2.19 27.11 1.07
C LEU A 233 3.31 27.52 2.02
N MET A 234 3.11 28.52 2.89
CA MET A 234 4.12 28.91 3.88
C MET A 234 4.25 27.84 4.98
N GLU A 235 3.18 27.18 5.36
CA GLU A 235 3.23 26.04 6.28
C GLU A 235 4.02 24.88 5.67
N TYR A 236 3.76 24.55 4.40
CA TYR A 236 4.53 23.54 3.66
C TYR A 236 6.03 23.87 3.62
N GLU A 237 6.39 25.13 3.29
CA GLU A 237 7.80 25.54 3.20
C GLU A 237 8.56 25.39 4.53
N ARG A 238 7.89 25.50 5.68
CA ARG A 238 8.50 25.31 7.01
C ARG A 238 8.82 23.85 7.31
N VAL A 239 8.04 22.91 6.76
CA VAL A 239 8.13 21.48 7.15
C VAL A 239 8.69 20.58 6.05
N LYS A 240 8.76 21.01 4.80
CA LYS A 240 9.17 20.17 3.64
C LYS A 240 10.53 19.49 3.76
N ASN A 241 11.46 20.10 4.53
CA ASN A 241 12.83 19.62 4.70
C ASN A 241 13.18 19.33 6.17
N VAL A 242 12.20 19.15 7.04
CA VAL A 242 12.45 18.96 8.48
C VAL A 242 13.19 17.66 8.74
N TYR A 243 12.89 16.60 7.98
CA TYR A 243 13.55 15.32 8.12
C TYR A 243 14.12 14.86 6.78
N ILE A 244 15.46 14.75 6.75
CA ILE A 244 16.20 14.21 5.60
C ILE A 244 17.07 13.08 6.14
N LEU A 245 16.79 11.87 5.70
CA LEU A 245 17.61 10.70 5.99
C LEU A 245 18.84 10.70 5.10
N ASN A 246 20.02 10.54 5.68
CA ASN A 246 21.30 10.36 4.98
C ASN A 246 22.10 9.20 5.58
N ASN A 247 23.21 8.81 4.96
CA ASN A 247 24.03 7.69 5.40
C ASN A 247 24.63 7.87 6.81
N ASP A 248 24.95 9.09 7.22
CA ASP A 248 25.54 9.33 8.54
C ASP A 248 24.57 8.94 9.67
N MET A 249 23.27 9.11 9.44
CA MET A 249 22.23 8.72 10.39
C MET A 249 22.08 7.20 10.56
N LEU A 250 22.62 6.40 9.65
CA LEU A 250 22.47 4.93 9.64
C LEU A 250 23.60 4.20 10.38
N GLN A 251 24.59 4.91 10.91
CA GLN A 251 25.76 4.32 11.54
C GLN A 251 25.43 3.47 12.79
N LEU A 252 24.37 3.80 13.51
CA LEU A 252 23.91 3.08 14.69
C LEU A 252 22.74 2.13 14.42
N ALA A 253 22.32 2.00 13.15
CA ALA A 253 21.18 1.17 12.78
C ALA A 253 21.44 -0.33 13.04
N LYS A 254 20.41 -1.06 13.45
CA LYS A 254 20.49 -2.54 13.58
C LYS A 254 20.81 -3.17 12.21
N PRO A 255 21.57 -4.25 12.16
CA PRO A 255 21.90 -4.94 10.89
C PRO A 255 20.67 -5.37 10.07
N ASN A 256 19.57 -5.72 10.75
CA ASN A 256 18.33 -6.15 10.11
C ASN A 256 17.41 -4.98 9.70
N MET A 257 17.67 -3.75 10.17
CA MET A 257 16.83 -2.60 9.90
C MET A 257 16.66 -2.40 8.39
N LYS A 258 15.42 -2.11 7.94
CA LYS A 258 15.12 -1.74 6.55
C LYS A 258 14.37 -0.42 6.46
N ILE A 259 14.77 0.36 5.45
CA ILE A 259 14.16 1.64 5.10
C ILE A 259 13.09 1.39 4.04
N LEU A 260 11.85 1.70 4.38
CA LEU A 260 10.70 1.65 3.48
C LEU A 260 10.21 3.05 3.13
N HIS A 261 9.58 3.17 1.97
CA HIS A 261 8.97 4.41 1.50
C HIS A 261 7.90 4.11 0.44
N PRO A 262 6.68 4.67 0.53
CA PRO A 262 5.60 4.37 -0.42
C PRO A 262 5.82 4.99 -1.80
N LEU A 263 6.85 5.84 -1.96
CA LEU A 263 7.18 6.57 -3.18
C LEU A 263 6.01 7.45 -3.72
N PRO A 264 6.27 8.55 -4.45
CA PRO A 264 7.61 9.03 -4.83
C PRO A 264 8.33 9.70 -3.67
N ARG A 265 9.63 9.54 -3.58
CA ARG A 265 10.45 10.40 -2.73
C ARG A 265 10.83 11.68 -3.48
N VAL A 266 11.12 12.73 -2.73
CA VAL A 266 11.65 14.00 -3.25
C VAL A 266 13.03 14.26 -2.65
N ASN A 267 13.08 14.68 -1.39
CA ASN A 267 14.32 15.03 -0.69
C ASN A 267 14.41 14.45 0.73
N GLU A 268 13.36 13.76 1.20
CA GLU A 268 13.30 13.17 2.54
C GLU A 268 14.23 11.95 2.73
N ILE A 269 14.73 11.37 1.64
CA ILE A 269 15.82 10.40 1.63
C ILE A 269 16.88 10.90 0.65
N ALA A 270 18.06 11.20 1.13
CA ALA A 270 19.19 11.62 0.32
C ALA A 270 19.66 10.50 -0.63
N TYR A 271 20.24 10.88 -1.78
CA TYR A 271 20.65 9.89 -2.79
C TYR A 271 21.83 9.00 -2.34
N ASP A 272 22.61 9.44 -1.34
CA ASP A 272 23.70 8.63 -0.76
C ASP A 272 23.19 7.38 -0.02
N VAL A 273 21.89 7.33 0.33
CA VAL A 273 21.25 6.17 0.96
C VAL A 273 20.93 5.05 -0.05
N ASP A 274 20.89 5.34 -1.35
CA ASP A 274 20.43 4.37 -2.36
C ASP A 274 21.29 3.10 -2.42
N ASP A 275 22.59 3.23 -2.21
CA ASP A 275 23.53 2.10 -2.20
C ASP A 275 23.72 1.48 -0.80
N ASN A 276 23.02 1.99 0.22
CA ASN A 276 23.09 1.47 1.57
C ASN A 276 22.34 0.14 1.69
N PRO A 277 22.88 -0.90 2.36
CA PRO A 277 22.20 -2.19 2.51
C PRO A 277 20.88 -2.13 3.30
N HIS A 278 20.60 -1.03 4.00
CA HIS A 278 19.33 -0.77 4.66
C HIS A 278 18.25 -0.26 3.71
N ALA A 279 18.60 0.35 2.56
CA ALA A 279 17.66 0.83 1.58
C ALA A 279 16.85 -0.32 0.97
N TYR A 280 15.52 -0.27 1.08
CA TYR A 280 14.64 -1.33 0.57
C TYR A 280 13.41 -0.80 -0.19
N TYR A 281 13.24 0.50 -0.30
CA TYR A 281 12.06 1.14 -0.88
C TYR A 281 11.83 0.83 -2.38
N ILE A 282 12.88 0.55 -3.15
CA ILE A 282 12.75 0.12 -4.56
C ILE A 282 12.30 -1.34 -4.62
N GLN A 283 12.90 -2.22 -3.84
CA GLN A 283 12.51 -3.63 -3.71
C GLN A 283 11.09 -3.74 -3.13
N GLN A 284 10.74 -2.90 -2.14
CA GLN A 284 9.38 -2.77 -1.63
C GLN A 284 8.39 -2.47 -2.76
N ALA A 285 8.68 -1.51 -3.63
CA ALA A 285 7.82 -1.21 -4.78
C ALA A 285 7.68 -2.42 -5.72
N GLY A 286 8.76 -3.17 -5.96
CA GLY A 286 8.77 -4.42 -6.72
C GLY A 286 7.91 -5.52 -6.08
N ASN A 287 7.96 -5.67 -4.76
CA ASN A 287 7.14 -6.62 -4.00
C ASN A 287 5.63 -6.37 -4.16
N GLY A 288 5.27 -5.15 -4.54
CA GLY A 288 3.89 -4.80 -4.87
C GLY A 288 3.30 -5.64 -6.00
N LEU A 289 4.11 -6.17 -6.88
CA LEU A 289 3.67 -7.06 -7.95
C LEU A 289 3.07 -8.34 -7.37
N PHE A 290 3.82 -9.04 -6.53
CA PHE A 290 3.41 -10.30 -5.91
C PHE A 290 2.22 -10.13 -4.95
N ALA A 291 2.21 -9.04 -4.18
CA ALA A 291 1.09 -8.71 -3.32
C ALA A 291 -0.22 -8.47 -4.12
N ARG A 292 -0.12 -7.88 -5.33
CA ARG A 292 -1.28 -7.65 -6.21
C ARG A 292 -1.74 -8.92 -6.91
N GLU A 293 -0.83 -9.81 -7.26
CA GLU A 293 -1.16 -11.16 -7.75
C GLU A 293 -1.95 -11.93 -6.68
N ALA A 294 -1.52 -11.87 -5.42
CA ALA A 294 -2.26 -12.45 -4.29
C ALA A 294 -3.65 -11.81 -4.10
N ILE A 295 -3.76 -10.47 -4.23
CA ILE A 295 -5.05 -9.78 -4.15
C ILE A 295 -6.01 -10.26 -5.25
N PHE A 296 -5.54 -10.41 -6.50
CA PHE A 296 -6.38 -10.91 -7.58
C PHE A 296 -6.90 -12.32 -7.32
N CYS A 297 -6.04 -13.22 -6.86
CA CYS A 297 -6.46 -14.58 -6.51
C CYS A 297 -7.48 -14.56 -5.37
N ASP A 298 -7.25 -13.74 -4.34
CA ASP A 298 -8.14 -13.62 -3.20
C ASP A 298 -9.55 -13.16 -3.59
N VAL A 299 -9.66 -12.07 -4.33
CA VAL A 299 -10.97 -11.51 -4.73
C VAL A 299 -11.73 -12.40 -5.74
N LEU A 300 -11.01 -13.26 -6.45
CA LEU A 300 -11.59 -14.25 -7.38
C LEU A 300 -11.83 -15.61 -6.73
N GLY A 301 -11.55 -15.76 -5.42
CA GLY A 301 -11.76 -16.99 -4.69
C GLY A 301 -10.81 -18.13 -5.08
N ILE A 302 -9.64 -17.81 -5.64
CA ILE A 302 -8.59 -18.77 -5.98
C ILE A 302 -7.75 -19.04 -4.74
N SER A 303 -7.70 -20.29 -4.32
CA SER A 303 -6.99 -20.70 -3.11
C SER A 303 -5.47 -20.80 -3.31
N LEU A 304 -4.73 -20.73 -2.20
CA LEU A 304 -3.28 -20.95 -2.19
C LEU A 304 -2.91 -22.36 -2.72
N ASP A 305 -3.73 -23.37 -2.46
CA ASP A 305 -3.51 -24.72 -2.97
C ASP A 305 -3.66 -24.79 -4.49
N GLU A 306 -4.64 -24.08 -5.07
CA GLU A 306 -4.78 -23.94 -6.52
C GLU A 306 -3.56 -23.21 -7.10
N VAL A 307 -3.08 -22.13 -6.46
CA VAL A 307 -1.87 -21.43 -6.87
C VAL A 307 -0.64 -22.36 -6.82
N LYS A 308 -0.45 -23.13 -5.75
CA LYS A 308 0.69 -24.07 -5.62
C LYS A 308 0.64 -25.22 -6.63
N ASN A 309 -0.55 -25.65 -7.01
CA ASN A 309 -0.75 -26.76 -7.94
C ASN A 309 -0.79 -26.31 -9.42
N ASP A 310 -0.91 -25.02 -9.68
CA ASP A 310 -0.89 -24.51 -11.05
C ASP A 310 0.52 -24.66 -11.64
N LYS A 311 0.60 -25.40 -12.76
CA LYS A 311 1.84 -25.67 -13.52
C LYS A 311 1.90 -24.87 -14.82
N THR A 312 0.92 -24.00 -15.08
CA THR A 312 0.91 -23.18 -16.28
C THR A 312 1.99 -22.09 -16.15
N ILE A 313 2.84 -21.98 -17.16
CA ILE A 313 3.88 -20.94 -17.23
C ILE A 313 3.67 -20.19 -18.53
N ILE A 314 3.55 -18.87 -18.43
CA ILE A 314 3.55 -18.00 -19.61
C ILE A 314 4.98 -17.97 -20.16
N GLN A 315 5.16 -18.48 -21.37
CA GLN A 315 6.42 -18.44 -22.12
C GLN A 315 6.72 -17.07 -22.71
#